data_5575c99f5d226eed49cd12b4eca29d97
#
_entry.id   5575c99f5d226eed49cd12b4eca29d97
#
_cell.length_a   1.000
_cell.length_b   1.000
_cell.length_c   1.000
_cell.angle_alpha   90.00
_cell.angle_beta   90.00
_cell.angle_gamma   90.00
#
_symmetry.space_group_name_H-M   'P 1'
#
loop_
_entity.id
_entity.type
_entity.pdbx_description
1 polymer ?
#
loop_
_entity_poly.entity_id
_entity_poly.type
_entity_poly.pdbx_seq_one_letter_code
_entity_poly.pdbx_strand_id
1 'polypeptide(L)'
;IVSNSNGYEDFSTESLKLIAKSKNRNLMIMQKLTELDNENVPTIVFACSVQHAQILSSMLTLQGTKNVCVFGSMSSTERNEAIRRFKNREDDCNIIINYEVLTTGFDSTNIKCVFITRPTQSIVLYSQMLGRGLRGPQMGGNEKCLLIDIKDNLQKFNENMAFSHFNNYWGGK
;
A
#
# COMPACT_ATOMS: atom_id res chain seq x y z
N ILE A 1 5.83 -14.64 14.77
CA ILE A 1 6.59 -14.56 13.51
C ILE A 1 6.39 -15.89 12.80
N VAL A 2 5.88 -15.86 11.60
CA VAL A 2 5.65 -17.04 10.77
C VAL A 2 6.44 -16.85 9.48
N SER A 3 7.22 -17.85 9.07
CA SER A 3 7.85 -17.85 7.76
C SER A 3 6.78 -18.04 6.69
N ASN A 4 6.69 -17.12 5.76
CA ASN A 4 5.85 -17.27 4.57
C ASN A 4 6.47 -18.28 3.61
N SER A 5 5.65 -18.84 2.72
CA SER A 5 6.06 -19.81 1.68
C SER A 5 7.26 -19.35 0.82
N ASN A 6 7.64 -18.09 0.91
CA ASN A 6 8.77 -17.48 0.22
C ASN A 6 10.03 -17.32 1.11
N GLY A 7 10.05 -17.91 2.32
CA GLY A 7 11.22 -17.92 3.19
C GLY A 7 11.54 -16.62 3.92
N TYR A 8 10.62 -15.65 3.92
CA TYR A 8 10.79 -14.37 4.62
C TYR A 8 9.98 -14.35 5.92
N GLU A 9 10.62 -13.90 7.00
CA GLU A 9 9.93 -13.66 8.26
C GLU A 9 9.09 -12.38 8.18
N ASP A 10 7.81 -12.47 8.53
CA ASP A 10 6.89 -11.34 8.58
C ASP A 10 5.88 -11.52 9.72
N PHE A 11 5.04 -10.53 9.93
CA PHE A 11 3.93 -10.62 10.89
C PHE A 11 2.98 -11.76 10.52
N SER A 12 2.49 -12.47 11.54
CA SER A 12 1.48 -13.50 11.30
C SER A 12 0.19 -12.89 10.74
N THR A 13 -0.52 -13.68 9.94
CA THR A 13 -1.83 -13.27 9.39
C THR A 13 -2.81 -12.86 10.50
N GLU A 14 -2.76 -13.50 11.66
CA GLU A 14 -3.60 -13.16 12.81
C GLU A 14 -3.25 -11.79 13.40
N SER A 15 -1.96 -11.49 13.54
CA SER A 15 -1.51 -10.18 14.00
C SER A 15 -1.95 -9.07 13.04
N LEU A 16 -1.82 -9.29 11.74
CA LEU A 16 -2.28 -8.34 10.72
C LEU A 16 -3.80 -8.13 10.76
N LYS A 17 -4.58 -9.18 11.00
CA LYS A 17 -6.04 -9.08 11.17
C LYS A 17 -6.44 -8.27 12.39
N LEU A 18 -5.71 -8.38 13.50
CA LEU A 18 -5.96 -7.59 14.70
C LEU A 18 -5.68 -6.10 14.45
N ILE A 19 -4.58 -5.79 13.81
CA ILE A 19 -4.22 -4.42 13.43
C ILE A 19 -5.27 -3.82 12.49
N ALA A 20 -5.74 -4.61 11.53
CA ALA A 20 -6.76 -4.20 10.57
C ALA A 20 -8.10 -3.78 11.22
N LYS A 21 -8.40 -4.27 12.42
CA LYS A 21 -9.62 -3.95 13.17
C LYS A 21 -9.54 -2.67 14.00
N SER A 22 -8.37 -2.04 14.10
CA SER A 22 -8.21 -0.81 14.88
C SER A 22 -8.97 0.35 14.24
N LYS A 23 -10.04 0.79 14.90
CA LYS A 23 -10.88 1.91 14.43
C LYS A 23 -10.09 3.20 14.30
N ASN A 24 -9.30 3.54 15.31
CA ASN A 24 -8.50 4.77 15.31
C ASN A 24 -7.49 4.78 14.17
N ARG A 25 -6.84 3.66 13.95
CA ARG A 25 -5.89 3.49 12.85
C ARG A 25 -6.57 3.63 11.49
N ASN A 26 -7.71 3.00 11.31
CA ASN A 26 -8.47 3.10 10.06
C ASN A 26 -9.01 4.52 9.81
N LEU A 27 -9.41 5.25 10.86
CA LEU A 27 -9.81 6.65 10.74
C LEU A 27 -8.65 7.54 10.31
N MET A 28 -7.45 7.34 10.85
CA MET A 28 -6.25 8.07 10.41
C MET A 28 -5.91 7.78 8.95
N ILE A 29 -6.00 6.53 8.53
CA ILE A 29 -5.80 6.12 7.13
C ILE A 29 -6.81 6.83 6.23
N MET A 30 -8.08 6.79 6.60
CA MET A 30 -9.16 7.42 5.84
C MET A 30 -8.98 8.93 5.69
N GLN A 31 -8.63 9.61 6.77
CA GLN A 31 -8.36 11.04 6.76
C GLN A 31 -7.22 11.37 5.78
N LYS A 32 -6.13 10.63 5.83
CA LYS A 32 -5.00 10.87 4.94
C LYS A 32 -5.32 10.54 3.48
N LEU A 33 -6.05 9.48 3.21
CA LEU A 33 -6.49 9.14 1.85
C LEU A 33 -7.42 10.19 1.28
N THR A 34 -8.29 10.76 2.10
CA THR A 34 -9.18 11.87 1.69
C THR A 34 -8.39 13.12 1.32
N GLU A 35 -7.36 13.46 2.11
CA GLU A 35 -6.45 14.57 1.78
C GLU A 35 -5.75 14.34 0.44
N LEU A 36 -5.20 13.15 0.23
CA LEU A 36 -4.49 12.78 -1.01
C LEU A 36 -5.42 12.82 -2.23
N ASP A 37 -6.66 12.35 -2.07
CA ASP A 37 -7.67 12.40 -3.14
C ASP A 37 -8.04 13.84 -3.49
N ASN A 38 -8.26 14.69 -2.50
CA ASN A 38 -8.56 16.11 -2.70
C ASN A 38 -7.44 16.86 -3.41
N GLU A 39 -6.20 16.43 -3.21
CA GLU A 39 -5.01 16.97 -3.88
C GLU A 39 -4.74 16.31 -5.25
N ASN A 40 -5.59 15.38 -5.68
CA ASN A 40 -5.43 14.60 -6.91
C ASN A 40 -4.10 13.83 -6.99
N VAL A 41 -3.67 13.24 -5.88
CA VAL A 41 -2.43 12.46 -5.79
C VAL A 41 -2.70 10.98 -6.04
N PRO A 42 -2.25 10.42 -7.18
CA PRO A 42 -2.40 8.98 -7.44
C PRO A 42 -1.65 8.16 -6.40
N THR A 43 -2.40 7.37 -5.63
CA THR A 43 -1.92 6.68 -4.43
C THR A 43 -2.15 5.17 -4.52
N ILE A 44 -1.10 4.40 -4.29
CA ILE A 44 -1.20 2.96 -4.03
C ILE A 44 -1.17 2.70 -2.53
N VAL A 45 -2.14 1.94 -2.02
CA VAL A 45 -2.29 1.58 -0.61
C VAL A 45 -2.03 0.10 -0.43
N PHE A 46 -1.15 -0.23 0.49
CA PHE A 46 -0.87 -1.62 0.89
C PHE A 46 -1.61 -1.94 2.18
N ALA A 47 -2.65 -2.77 2.08
CA ALA A 47 -3.50 -3.15 3.20
C ALA A 47 -2.92 -4.33 4.01
N CYS A 48 -3.42 -4.52 5.24
CA CYS A 48 -2.99 -5.58 6.14
C CYS A 48 -3.55 -6.97 5.79
N SER A 49 -4.70 -7.00 5.13
CA SER A 49 -5.43 -8.21 4.75
C SER A 49 -6.43 -7.91 3.65
N VAL A 50 -7.02 -8.95 3.06
CA VAL A 50 -8.15 -8.80 2.12
C VAL A 50 -9.30 -8.04 2.77
N GLN A 51 -9.68 -8.42 3.98
CA GLN A 51 -10.75 -7.75 4.72
C GLN A 51 -10.44 -6.28 4.98
N HIS A 52 -9.20 -5.96 5.35
CA HIS A 52 -8.76 -4.58 5.56
C HIS A 52 -8.88 -3.76 4.28
N ALA A 53 -8.42 -4.30 3.15
CA ALA A 53 -8.55 -3.65 1.86
C ALA A 53 -10.03 -3.37 1.51
N GLN A 54 -10.90 -4.34 1.73
CA GLN A 54 -12.34 -4.20 1.49
C GLN A 54 -13.00 -3.18 2.42
N ILE A 55 -12.62 -3.15 3.70
CA ILE A 55 -13.12 -2.16 4.66
C ILE A 55 -12.73 -0.75 4.23
N LEU A 56 -11.46 -0.51 3.93
CA LEU A 56 -10.99 0.79 3.49
C LEU A 56 -11.69 1.24 2.19
N SER A 57 -11.81 0.33 1.22
CA SER A 57 -12.50 0.59 -0.04
C SER A 57 -13.97 0.96 0.19
N SER A 58 -14.67 0.21 1.03
CA SER A 58 -16.07 0.48 1.36
C SER A 58 -16.26 1.82 2.06
N MET A 59 -15.38 2.15 3.01
CA MET A 59 -15.42 3.44 3.71
C MET A 59 -15.20 4.60 2.75
N LEU A 60 -14.24 4.49 1.84
CA LEU A 60 -14.00 5.51 0.80
C LEU A 60 -15.21 5.67 -0.12
N THR A 61 -15.79 4.58 -0.57
CA THR A 61 -16.97 4.59 -1.45
C THR A 61 -18.17 5.23 -0.76
N LEU A 62 -18.40 4.92 0.52
CA LEU A 62 -19.50 5.51 1.30
C LEU A 62 -19.38 7.03 1.46
N GLN A 63 -18.17 7.57 1.52
CA GLN A 63 -17.97 9.03 1.58
C GLN A 63 -17.86 9.67 0.19
N GLY A 64 -18.04 8.91 -0.90
CA GLY A 64 -18.01 9.42 -2.27
C GLY A 64 -16.62 9.52 -2.90
N THR A 65 -15.58 8.99 -2.25
CA THR A 65 -14.22 8.97 -2.80
C THR A 65 -14.04 7.80 -3.76
N LYS A 66 -13.64 8.08 -4.98
CA LYS A 66 -13.41 7.07 -6.02
C LYS A 66 -12.17 6.25 -5.69
N ASN A 67 -12.31 4.94 -5.75
CA ASN A 67 -11.22 4.03 -5.46
C ASN A 67 -11.44 2.68 -6.16
N VAL A 68 -10.38 1.92 -6.30
CA VAL A 68 -10.42 0.51 -6.71
C VAL A 68 -9.70 -0.35 -5.70
N CYS A 69 -10.11 -1.60 -5.58
CA CYS A 69 -9.54 -2.55 -4.65
C CYS A 69 -9.14 -3.84 -5.38
N VAL A 70 -7.93 -4.33 -5.14
CA VAL A 70 -7.41 -5.55 -5.75
C VAL A 70 -6.81 -6.49 -4.72
N PHE A 71 -7.11 -7.78 -4.85
CA PHE A 71 -6.57 -8.84 -4.01
C PHE A 71 -6.54 -10.18 -4.76
N GLY A 72 -5.75 -11.12 -4.26
CA GLY A 72 -5.38 -12.32 -5.00
C GLY A 72 -6.53 -13.25 -5.42
N SER A 73 -7.62 -13.30 -4.64
CA SER A 73 -8.80 -14.15 -4.93
C SER A 73 -9.75 -13.58 -5.99
N MET A 74 -9.53 -12.36 -6.45
CA MET A 74 -10.29 -11.79 -7.57
C MET A 74 -9.94 -12.51 -8.88
N SER A 75 -10.91 -12.58 -9.79
CA SER A 75 -10.63 -13.05 -11.14
C SER A 75 -9.63 -12.12 -11.87
N SER A 76 -8.92 -12.67 -12.84
CA SER A 76 -7.98 -11.87 -13.63
C SER A 76 -8.67 -10.72 -14.35
N THR A 77 -9.90 -10.93 -14.81
CA THR A 77 -10.70 -9.89 -15.48
C THR A 77 -11.04 -8.73 -14.56
N GLU A 78 -11.56 -9.02 -13.36
CA GLU A 78 -11.89 -8.00 -12.36
C GLU A 78 -10.66 -7.22 -11.92
N ARG A 79 -9.56 -7.92 -11.70
CA ARG A 79 -8.28 -7.32 -11.29
C ARG A 79 -7.73 -6.38 -12.36
N ASN A 80 -7.70 -6.85 -13.60
CA ASN A 80 -7.21 -6.06 -14.74
C ASN A 80 -8.07 -4.82 -14.96
N GLU A 81 -9.37 -4.94 -14.80
CA GLU A 81 -10.30 -3.81 -14.92
C GLU A 81 -10.07 -2.75 -13.82
N ALA A 82 -9.89 -3.18 -12.57
CA ALA A 82 -9.59 -2.28 -11.47
C ALA A 82 -8.26 -1.54 -11.70
N ILE A 83 -7.23 -2.26 -12.12
CA ILE A 83 -5.92 -1.68 -12.44
C ILE A 83 -6.03 -0.70 -13.60
N ARG A 84 -6.78 -1.03 -14.64
CA ARG A 84 -7.00 -0.16 -15.80
C ARG A 84 -7.69 1.15 -15.39
N ARG A 85 -8.73 1.08 -14.57
CA ARG A 85 -9.43 2.28 -14.08
C ARG A 85 -8.49 3.21 -13.30
N PHE A 86 -7.65 2.65 -12.45
CA PHE A 86 -6.66 3.45 -11.71
C PHE A 86 -5.60 4.05 -12.65
N LYS A 87 -5.04 3.26 -13.56
CA LYS A 87 -4.01 3.74 -14.51
C LYS A 87 -4.50 4.86 -15.41
N ASN A 88 -5.73 4.74 -15.89
CA ASN A 88 -6.33 5.72 -16.79
C ASN A 88 -7.02 6.86 -16.02
N ARG A 89 -7.01 6.81 -14.69
CA ARG A 89 -7.69 7.78 -13.82
C ARG A 89 -9.15 7.99 -14.21
N GLU A 90 -9.82 6.90 -14.56
CA GLU A 90 -11.25 6.95 -14.90
C GLU A 90 -12.05 7.45 -13.71
N ASP A 91 -13.03 8.31 -13.99
CA ASP A 91 -13.86 8.96 -12.97
C ASP A 91 -13.04 9.68 -11.88
N ASP A 92 -11.84 10.18 -12.20
CA ASP A 92 -10.91 10.79 -11.25
C ASP A 92 -10.47 9.83 -10.12
N CYS A 93 -10.34 8.54 -10.42
CA CYS A 93 -9.91 7.54 -9.47
C CYS A 93 -8.42 7.71 -9.13
N ASN A 94 -8.13 8.20 -7.94
CA ASN A 94 -6.78 8.46 -7.45
C ASN A 94 -6.24 7.37 -6.51
N ILE A 95 -7.07 6.40 -6.08
CA ILE A 95 -6.71 5.46 -5.03
C ILE A 95 -6.87 4.02 -5.51
N ILE A 96 -5.80 3.25 -5.42
CA ILE A 96 -5.83 1.80 -5.55
C ILE A 96 -5.39 1.15 -4.24
N ILE A 97 -6.26 0.32 -3.66
CA ILE A 97 -5.98 -0.43 -2.44
C ILE A 97 -5.69 -1.87 -2.84
N ASN A 98 -4.59 -2.40 -2.33
CA ASN A 98 -4.23 -3.78 -2.65
C ASN A 98 -3.77 -4.57 -1.44
N TYR A 99 -3.92 -5.89 -1.56
CA TYR A 99 -3.33 -6.86 -0.65
C TYR A 99 -2.60 -7.93 -1.47
N GLU A 100 -1.27 -7.94 -1.36
CA GLU A 100 -0.34 -8.91 -1.95
C GLU A 100 -0.30 -8.99 -3.49
N VAL A 101 -1.13 -8.25 -4.20
CA VAL A 101 -1.21 -8.36 -5.68
C VAL A 101 -0.19 -7.47 -6.37
N LEU A 102 0.00 -6.25 -5.88
CA LEU A 102 0.79 -5.22 -6.55
C LEU A 102 2.24 -5.12 -6.04
N THR A 103 2.70 -6.11 -5.29
CA THR A 103 4.10 -6.20 -4.83
C THR A 103 5.03 -6.64 -5.95
N THR A 104 4.52 -7.36 -6.94
CA THR A 104 5.26 -7.78 -8.14
C THR A 104 4.44 -7.52 -9.40
N GLY A 105 5.10 -7.23 -10.51
CA GLY A 105 4.48 -7.16 -11.85
C GLY A 105 3.56 -5.96 -12.12
N PHE A 106 3.28 -5.11 -11.15
CA PHE A 106 2.48 -3.90 -11.37
C PHE A 106 3.37 -2.76 -11.83
N ASP A 107 3.06 -2.24 -12.99
CA ASP A 107 3.77 -1.10 -13.58
C ASP A 107 2.81 0.06 -13.76
N SER A 108 2.92 1.07 -12.89
CA SER A 108 2.25 2.34 -13.09
C SER A 108 3.24 3.48 -12.90
N THR A 109 3.50 4.18 -13.98
CA THR A 109 4.37 5.37 -13.99
C THR A 109 3.70 6.58 -13.33
N ASN A 110 2.40 6.49 -13.04
CA ASN A 110 1.59 7.60 -12.53
C ASN A 110 1.46 7.63 -11.01
N ILE A 111 2.02 6.66 -10.28
CA ILE A 111 1.97 6.64 -8.81
C ILE A 111 2.82 7.77 -8.25
N LYS A 112 2.21 8.65 -7.45
CA LYS A 112 2.88 9.75 -6.75
C LYS A 112 2.94 9.55 -5.25
N CYS A 113 2.17 8.61 -4.70
CA CYS A 113 2.20 8.25 -3.29
C CYS A 113 2.14 6.74 -3.11
N VAL A 114 3.05 6.22 -2.30
CA VAL A 114 3.00 4.85 -1.76
C VAL A 114 2.59 4.95 -0.30
N PHE A 115 1.43 4.42 0.04
CA PHE A 115 0.87 4.46 1.38
C PHE A 115 0.86 3.06 1.99
N ILE A 116 1.77 2.83 2.93
CA ILE A 116 1.96 1.53 3.56
C ILE A 116 1.18 1.53 4.88
N THR A 117 0.07 0.82 4.89
CA THR A 117 -0.75 0.63 6.10
C THR A 117 -0.47 -0.71 6.76
N ARG A 118 0.30 -1.55 6.11
CA ARG A 118 0.67 -2.88 6.57
C ARG A 118 2.01 -2.82 7.30
N PRO A 119 2.08 -3.16 8.60
CA PRO A 119 3.36 -3.39 9.24
C PRO A 119 4.05 -4.60 8.59
N THR A 120 5.36 -4.53 8.43
CA THR A 120 6.15 -5.64 7.91
C THR A 120 7.52 -5.69 8.56
N GLN A 121 7.99 -6.89 8.85
CA GLN A 121 9.37 -7.16 9.27
C GLN A 121 10.24 -7.63 8.09
N SER A 122 9.63 -7.95 6.97
CA SER A 122 10.33 -8.36 5.77
C SER A 122 10.86 -7.14 5.01
N ILE A 123 12.17 -6.95 5.01
CA ILE A 123 12.81 -5.88 4.24
C ILE A 123 12.62 -6.07 2.73
N VAL A 124 12.54 -7.31 2.28
CA VAL A 124 12.32 -7.61 0.86
C VAL A 124 10.92 -7.16 0.44
N LEU A 125 9.90 -7.51 1.23
CA LEU A 125 8.53 -7.08 0.97
C LEU A 125 8.41 -5.55 1.01
N TYR A 126 9.02 -4.92 2.00
CA TYR A 126 9.04 -3.46 2.13
C TYR A 126 9.70 -2.80 0.91
N SER A 127 10.83 -3.31 0.48
CA SER A 127 11.53 -2.84 -0.71
C SER A 127 10.70 -2.99 -1.98
N GLN A 128 9.96 -4.10 -2.11
CA GLN A 128 9.05 -4.32 -3.24
C GLN A 128 7.89 -3.31 -3.24
N MET A 129 7.30 -3.03 -2.09
CA MET A 129 6.25 -2.01 -1.95
C MET A 129 6.78 -0.62 -2.33
N LEU A 130 7.94 -0.24 -1.83
CA LEU A 130 8.59 1.04 -2.15
C LEU A 130 8.94 1.15 -3.63
N GLY A 131 9.43 0.08 -4.24
CA GLY A 131 9.82 0.05 -5.64
C GLY A 131 8.70 0.44 -6.61
N ARG A 132 7.44 0.39 -6.18
CA ARG A 132 6.28 0.79 -7.00
C ARG A 132 6.22 2.31 -7.22
N GLY A 133 6.70 3.11 -6.26
CA GLY A 133 6.71 4.58 -6.38
C GLY A 133 8.03 5.18 -6.81
N LEU A 134 9.12 4.43 -6.72
CA LEU A 134 10.49 4.95 -6.89
C LEU A 134 11.11 4.72 -8.29
N ARG A 135 10.30 4.55 -9.31
CA ARG A 135 10.80 4.50 -10.68
C ARG A 135 11.23 5.89 -11.13
N GLY A 136 12.50 6.04 -11.46
CA GLY A 136 13.05 7.30 -11.95
C GLY A 136 12.51 7.71 -13.33
N PRO A 137 12.69 8.99 -13.74
CA PRO A 137 12.19 9.52 -15.02
C PRO A 137 12.67 8.75 -16.25
N GLN A 138 13.87 8.21 -16.21
CA GLN A 138 14.45 7.41 -17.31
C GLN A 138 13.68 6.12 -17.59
N MET A 139 12.93 5.61 -16.60
CA MET A 139 12.06 4.44 -16.72
C MET A 139 10.58 4.82 -16.87
N GLY A 140 10.28 6.08 -17.17
CA GLY A 140 8.91 6.62 -17.26
C GLY A 140 8.25 6.86 -15.91
N GLY A 141 9.01 6.85 -14.80
CA GLY A 141 8.53 7.11 -13.46
C GLY A 141 8.61 8.57 -13.04
N ASN A 142 8.21 8.85 -11.81
CA ASN A 142 8.23 10.20 -11.23
C ASN A 142 9.60 10.53 -10.62
N GLU A 143 9.99 11.80 -10.67
CA GLU A 143 11.19 12.28 -9.99
C GLU A 143 11.06 12.21 -8.47
N LYS A 144 9.84 12.37 -7.96
CA LYS A 144 9.52 12.34 -6.53
C LYS A 144 8.28 11.49 -6.29
N CYS A 145 8.35 10.68 -5.27
CA CYS A 145 7.23 9.92 -4.77
C CYS A 145 7.10 10.13 -3.27
N LEU A 146 5.87 10.42 -2.81
CA LEU A 146 5.57 10.52 -1.39
C LEU A 146 5.46 9.11 -0.79
N LEU A 147 6.18 8.87 0.28
CA LEU A 147 6.05 7.66 1.07
C LEU A 147 5.35 7.98 2.37
N ILE A 148 4.23 7.33 2.62
CA ILE A 148 3.52 7.38 3.90
C ILE A 148 3.56 5.99 4.51
N ASP A 149 4.09 5.90 5.71
CA ASP A 149 4.12 4.68 6.49
C ASP A 149 3.53 4.98 7.87
N ILE A 150 2.56 4.17 8.28
CA ILE A 150 1.93 4.33 9.59
C ILE A 150 2.80 3.62 10.62
N LYS A 151 3.31 4.39 11.58
CA LYS A 151 3.92 3.84 12.78
C LYS A 151 2.84 3.19 13.62
N ASP A 152 2.81 1.88 13.62
CA ASP A 152 1.94 1.14 14.50
C ASP A 152 2.42 1.24 15.94
N ASN A 153 1.50 1.44 16.89
CA ASN A 153 1.77 1.43 18.32
C ASN A 153 2.23 0.03 18.85
N LEU A 154 2.54 -0.88 17.93
CA LEU A 154 3.18 -2.16 18.23
C LEU A 154 4.68 -1.94 18.54
N GLN A 155 4.95 -1.04 19.48
CA GLN A 155 6.31 -0.80 20.03
C GLN A 155 6.99 -2.03 20.61
N LYS A 156 6.30 -3.17 20.62
CA LYS A 156 6.87 -4.47 21.03
C LYS A 156 7.72 -5.13 19.96
N PHE A 157 7.60 -4.71 18.72
CA PHE A 157 8.35 -5.23 17.59
C PHE A 157 9.29 -4.12 17.13
N ASN A 158 10.56 -4.29 17.38
CA ASN A 158 11.64 -3.33 17.09
C ASN A 158 11.35 -2.47 15.86
N GLU A 159 11.12 -1.17 16.12
CA GLU A 159 10.86 -0.12 15.15
C GLU A 159 11.96 0.03 14.08
N ASN A 160 13.05 -0.70 14.21
CA ASN A 160 14.29 -0.38 13.51
C ASN A 160 14.53 -1.13 12.22
N MET A 161 13.70 -2.14 11.86
CA MET A 161 14.16 -3.03 10.80
C MET A 161 13.86 -2.54 9.39
N ALA A 162 12.68 -2.00 9.11
CA ALA A 162 12.35 -1.59 7.74
C ALA A 162 12.97 -0.24 7.39
N PHE A 163 12.89 0.75 8.28
CA PHE A 163 13.38 2.11 8.03
C PHE A 163 14.91 2.24 8.09
N SER A 164 15.55 1.64 9.07
CA SER A 164 17.01 1.72 9.19
C SER A 164 17.72 0.97 8.07
N HIS A 165 17.19 -0.18 7.66
CA HIS A 165 17.71 -0.90 6.51
C HIS A 165 17.43 -0.19 5.19
N PHE A 166 16.27 0.42 5.04
CA PHE A 166 15.97 1.24 3.86
C PHE A 166 16.95 2.41 3.72
N ASN A 167 17.19 3.15 4.79
CA ASN A 167 18.19 4.22 4.79
C ASN A 167 19.61 3.74 4.45
N ASN A 168 19.96 2.54 4.83
CA ASN A 168 21.28 1.97 4.54
C ASN A 168 21.41 1.49 3.07
N TYR A 169 20.31 1.06 2.44
CA TYR A 169 20.32 0.55 1.07
C TYR A 169 19.98 1.60 0.01
N TRP A 170 19.13 2.58 0.35
CA TRP A 170 18.58 3.54 -0.61
C TRP A 170 18.84 5.01 -0.22
N GLY A 171 19.14 5.27 1.03
CA GLY A 171 19.40 6.61 1.57
C GLY A 171 20.86 7.00 1.63
N GLY A 172 21.72 6.30 0.98
CA GLY A 172 23.13 6.64 0.87
C GLY A 172 23.34 7.86 -0.03
N LYS A 173 22.84 8.96 0.40
CA LYS A 173 23.30 10.35 0.38
C LYS A 173 22.20 11.31 0.68
#